data_108de0450ce4542d52321f8e6584daa6
#
_entry.id   108de0450ce4542d52321f8e6584daa6
#
_cell.length_a   1.000
_cell.length_b   1.000
_cell.length_c   1.000
_cell.angle_alpha   90.00
_cell.angle_beta   90.00
_cell.angle_gamma   90.00
#
_symmetry.space_group_name_H-M   'P 1'
#
loop_
_entity.id
_entity.type
_entity.pdbx_description
1 polymer ?
#
loop_
_entity_poly.entity_id
_entity_poly.type
_entity_poly.pdbx_seq_one_letter_code
_entity_poly.pdbx_strand_id
1 'polypeptide(L)'
;NGPEGKAGSAPGSAGHLNGRKRDLLEGGIRVPGLIEWPGKIRPGNTTMPAVTSDYLPTILDLICAKPGGDRPLDGISLRPLFNGAMKNRGQSIGFQSARQVALIGDRFKLWGRAGGKQVDKLPTLKLFDLVNDPSEKTDVAVQHPEVVARMTRELKIWRTSVQASDRGDD
;
A
#
# COMPACT_ATOMS: atom_id res chain seq x y z
N ASN A 1 -9.28 -1.32 6.63
CA ASN A 1 -9.23 -0.01 7.29
C ASN A 1 -8.93 -0.16 8.78
N GLY A 2 -8.19 0.80 9.33
CA GLY A 2 -8.00 0.95 10.77
C GLY A 2 -9.30 1.33 11.51
N PRO A 3 -9.22 1.49 12.84
CA PRO A 3 -10.39 1.79 13.67
C PRO A 3 -10.99 3.16 13.37
N GLU A 4 -12.32 3.28 13.48
CA GLU A 4 -13.10 4.50 13.24
C GLU A 4 -12.95 5.51 14.40
N GLY A 5 -13.19 6.78 14.10
CA GLY A 5 -13.32 7.85 15.09
C GLY A 5 -12.02 8.30 15.75
N LYS A 6 -12.14 9.08 16.85
CA LYS A 6 -10.99 9.60 17.59
C LYS A 6 -10.44 8.53 18.56
N ALA A 7 -9.12 8.52 18.74
CA ALA A 7 -8.49 7.67 19.74
C ALA A 7 -9.05 7.97 21.14
N GLY A 8 -9.40 6.91 21.89
CA GLY A 8 -9.96 7.01 23.24
C GLY A 8 -11.46 7.31 23.31
N SER A 9 -12.14 7.72 22.22
CA SER A 9 -13.56 8.03 22.20
C SER A 9 -14.40 7.11 21.32
N ALA A 10 -13.75 6.21 20.55
CA ALA A 10 -14.43 5.28 19.67
C ALA A 10 -13.84 3.88 19.85
N PRO A 11 -14.61 2.80 19.59
CA PRO A 11 -14.13 1.44 19.74
C PRO A 11 -12.97 1.13 18.79
N GLY A 12 -12.12 0.22 19.21
CA GLY A 12 -10.97 -0.25 18.46
C GLY A 12 -9.70 0.59 18.63
N SER A 13 -8.58 -0.08 18.43
CA SER A 13 -7.24 0.52 18.55
C SER A 13 -6.38 0.13 17.34
N ALA A 14 -5.58 1.06 16.87
CA ALA A 14 -4.50 0.80 15.90
C ALA A 14 -3.21 0.33 16.60
N GLY A 15 -3.27 0.11 17.91
CA GLY A 15 -2.09 -0.23 18.72
C GLY A 15 -1.06 0.90 18.69
N HIS A 16 0.15 0.56 18.31
CA HIS A 16 1.27 1.51 18.20
C HIS A 16 1.33 2.23 16.84
N LEU A 17 0.48 1.86 15.87
CA LEU A 17 0.48 2.43 14.53
C LEU A 17 -0.13 3.82 14.52
N ASN A 18 0.44 4.70 13.69
CA ASN A 18 -0.01 6.08 13.56
C ASN A 18 -1.23 6.18 12.63
N GLY A 19 -2.14 7.09 12.96
CA GLY A 19 -3.36 7.31 12.19
C GLY A 19 -4.49 6.35 12.52
N ARG A 20 -5.62 6.53 11.87
CA ARG A 20 -6.86 5.73 11.99
C ARG A 20 -7.56 5.70 10.64
N LYS A 21 -8.71 5.03 10.53
CA LYS A 21 -9.57 5.06 9.33
C LYS A 21 -9.66 6.49 8.76
N ARG A 22 -9.53 6.61 7.44
CA ARG A 22 -9.42 7.83 6.63
C ARG A 22 -8.02 8.45 6.58
N ASP A 23 -7.05 7.99 7.38
CA ASP A 23 -5.65 8.32 7.18
C ASP A 23 -4.97 7.29 6.28
N LEU A 24 -4.00 7.73 5.49
CA LEU A 24 -3.12 6.83 4.71
C LEU A 24 -1.82 6.50 5.48
N LEU A 25 -1.80 6.73 6.78
CA LEU A 25 -0.79 6.22 7.70
C LEU A 25 -1.12 4.77 8.09
N GLU A 26 -0.14 4.04 8.63
CA GLU A 26 -0.27 2.60 8.90
C GLU A 26 -1.49 2.24 9.75
N GLY A 27 -1.78 3.02 10.80
CA GLY A 27 -2.96 2.81 11.64
C GLY A 27 -4.30 3.01 10.92
N GLY A 28 -4.29 3.64 9.75
CA GLY A 28 -5.49 3.83 8.91
C GLY A 28 -5.67 2.77 7.83
N ILE A 29 -4.59 2.19 7.31
CA ILE A 29 -4.64 1.28 6.16
C ILE A 29 -4.12 -0.12 6.43
N ARG A 30 -3.22 -0.32 7.40
CA ARG A 30 -2.66 -1.63 7.73
C ARG A 30 -3.64 -2.42 8.58
N VAL A 31 -4.07 -3.57 8.06
CA VAL A 31 -4.94 -4.52 8.73
C VAL A 31 -4.38 -5.94 8.53
N PRO A 32 -4.66 -6.89 9.45
CA PRO A 32 -4.30 -8.29 9.24
C PRO A 32 -4.95 -8.84 7.97
N GLY A 33 -4.20 -9.59 7.19
CA GLY A 33 -4.70 -10.44 6.14
C GLY A 33 -4.53 -11.91 6.54
N LEU A 34 -5.51 -12.74 6.22
CA LEU A 34 -5.47 -14.18 6.46
C LEU A 34 -5.83 -14.91 5.18
N ILE A 35 -5.04 -15.92 4.86
CA ILE A 35 -5.35 -16.88 3.82
C ILE A 35 -5.16 -18.29 4.35
N GLU A 36 -6.10 -19.17 4.09
CA GLU A 36 -6.05 -20.57 4.46
C GLU A 36 -6.32 -21.45 3.23
N TRP A 37 -5.46 -22.43 3.03
CA TRP A 37 -5.64 -23.49 2.04
C TRP A 37 -5.02 -24.78 2.54
N PRO A 38 -5.80 -25.63 3.22
CA PRO A 38 -5.32 -26.88 3.81
C PRO A 38 -4.59 -27.76 2.80
N GLY A 39 -3.43 -28.27 3.18
CA GLY A 39 -2.59 -29.13 2.34
C GLY A 39 -1.83 -28.40 1.21
N LYS A 40 -2.05 -27.10 1.00
CA LYS A 40 -1.38 -26.29 -0.04
C LYS A 40 -0.53 -25.18 0.53
N ILE A 41 -1.01 -24.48 1.56
CA ILE A 41 -0.30 -23.40 2.23
C ILE A 41 0.11 -23.89 3.61
N ARG A 42 1.41 -23.80 3.91
CA ARG A 42 1.91 -24.14 5.26
C ARG A 42 1.58 -23.00 6.22
N PRO A 43 1.27 -23.32 7.49
CA PRO A 43 1.15 -22.31 8.53
C PRO A 43 2.39 -21.43 8.61
N GLY A 44 2.20 -20.12 8.70
CA GLY A 44 3.30 -19.17 8.78
C GLY A 44 2.80 -17.73 8.83
N ASN A 45 3.73 -16.82 9.05
CA ASN A 45 3.48 -15.38 9.04
C ASN A 45 4.43 -14.68 8.07
N THR A 46 3.99 -13.57 7.53
CA THR A 46 4.81 -12.68 6.70
C THR A 46 4.51 -11.23 7.03
N THR A 47 5.51 -10.37 6.86
CA THR A 47 5.39 -8.91 6.93
C THR A 47 5.35 -8.27 5.55
N MET A 48 5.33 -9.09 4.49
CA MET A 48 5.24 -8.60 3.11
C MET A 48 3.99 -7.74 2.93
N PRO A 49 4.13 -6.50 2.44
CA PRO A 49 2.96 -5.68 2.12
C PRO A 49 2.10 -6.36 1.06
N ALA A 50 0.81 -6.43 1.32
CA ALA A 50 -0.20 -6.94 0.39
C ALA A 50 -1.41 -6.00 0.39
N VAL A 51 -2.19 -6.02 -0.67
CA VAL A 51 -3.35 -5.15 -0.84
C VAL A 51 -4.50 -5.92 -1.51
N THR A 52 -5.72 -5.44 -1.38
CA THR A 52 -6.90 -6.14 -1.93
C THR A 52 -6.87 -6.31 -3.45
N SER A 53 -6.22 -5.42 -4.19
CA SER A 53 -6.01 -5.60 -5.63
C SER A 53 -5.13 -6.81 -6.00
N ASP A 54 -4.38 -7.38 -5.04
CA ASP A 54 -3.62 -8.60 -5.25
C ASP A 54 -4.48 -9.87 -5.31
N TYR A 55 -5.74 -9.81 -4.84
CA TYR A 55 -6.60 -11.00 -4.80
C TYR A 55 -6.89 -11.53 -6.19
N LEU A 56 -7.31 -10.66 -7.12
CA LEU A 56 -7.63 -11.09 -8.47
C LEU A 56 -6.45 -11.75 -9.19
N PRO A 57 -5.27 -11.12 -9.31
CA PRO A 57 -4.13 -11.76 -9.97
C PRO A 57 -3.67 -13.04 -9.25
N THR A 58 -3.82 -13.11 -7.92
CA THR A 58 -3.50 -14.33 -7.17
C THR A 58 -4.46 -15.47 -7.52
N ILE A 59 -5.77 -15.19 -7.56
CA ILE A 59 -6.77 -16.20 -7.91
C ILE A 59 -6.57 -16.68 -9.36
N LEU A 60 -6.38 -15.76 -10.28
CA LEU A 60 -6.13 -16.10 -11.70
C LEU A 60 -4.90 -17.00 -11.86
N ASP A 61 -3.80 -16.69 -11.17
CA ASP A 61 -2.59 -17.49 -11.16
C ASP A 61 -2.82 -18.89 -10.56
N LEU A 62 -3.60 -18.99 -9.46
CA LEU A 62 -3.92 -20.27 -8.82
C LEU A 62 -4.75 -21.21 -9.71
N ILE A 63 -5.66 -20.67 -10.51
CA ILE A 63 -6.51 -21.44 -11.42
C ILE A 63 -5.97 -21.50 -12.85
N CYS A 64 -4.76 -20.99 -13.09
CA CYS A 64 -4.11 -20.92 -14.41
C CYS A 64 -4.98 -20.21 -15.47
N ALA A 65 -5.74 -19.19 -15.05
CA ALA A 65 -6.58 -18.37 -15.93
C ALA A 65 -5.89 -17.05 -16.28
N LYS A 66 -6.28 -16.47 -17.41
CA LYS A 66 -5.89 -15.11 -17.80
C LYS A 66 -6.98 -14.11 -17.40
N PRO A 67 -6.63 -12.84 -17.11
CA PRO A 67 -7.64 -11.81 -16.92
C PRO A 67 -8.48 -11.68 -18.20
N GLY A 68 -9.77 -11.41 -18.03
CA GLY A 68 -10.65 -11.08 -19.15
C GLY A 68 -10.39 -9.64 -19.63
N GLY A 69 -10.07 -9.46 -20.91
CA GLY A 69 -9.77 -8.15 -21.49
C GLY A 69 -8.31 -7.72 -21.34
N ASP A 70 -8.01 -6.53 -21.85
CA ASP A 70 -6.66 -5.96 -21.94
C ASP A 70 -6.34 -4.99 -20.80
N ARG A 71 -7.25 -4.83 -19.83
CA ARG A 71 -7.03 -3.94 -18.69
C ARG A 71 -5.86 -4.40 -17.82
N PRO A 72 -4.92 -3.49 -17.49
CA PRO A 72 -3.83 -3.83 -16.59
C PRO A 72 -4.35 -4.13 -15.17
N LEU A 73 -3.70 -5.06 -14.49
CA LEU A 73 -3.99 -5.37 -13.09
C LEU A 73 -3.08 -4.53 -12.19
N ASP A 74 -3.66 -3.80 -11.24
CA ASP A 74 -2.90 -3.00 -10.26
C ASP A 74 -2.16 -3.85 -9.22
N GLY A 75 -2.64 -5.07 -8.99
CA GLY A 75 -2.07 -6.01 -8.02
C GLY A 75 -1.10 -7.00 -8.65
N ILE A 76 -0.43 -7.75 -7.80
CA ILE A 76 0.46 -8.85 -8.17
C ILE A 76 -0.06 -10.18 -7.64
N SER A 77 0.37 -11.30 -8.24
CA SER A 77 0.09 -12.62 -7.66
C SER A 77 0.90 -12.84 -6.38
N LEU A 78 0.23 -13.17 -5.29
CA LEU A 78 0.85 -13.57 -4.02
C LEU A 78 1.14 -15.09 -3.96
N ARG A 79 0.86 -15.86 -5.01
CA ARG A 79 1.13 -17.30 -5.04
C ARG A 79 2.58 -17.66 -4.68
N PRO A 80 3.62 -16.94 -5.15
CA PRO A 80 5.00 -17.24 -4.76
C PRO A 80 5.28 -16.98 -3.28
N LEU A 81 4.44 -16.19 -2.59
CA LEU A 81 4.55 -15.97 -1.14
C LEU A 81 4.17 -17.23 -0.35
N PHE A 82 3.23 -18.03 -0.84
CA PHE A 82 2.69 -19.21 -0.14
C PHE A 82 3.73 -20.34 0.02
N ASN A 83 4.72 -20.40 -0.84
CA ASN A 83 5.84 -21.36 -0.77
C ASN A 83 7.17 -20.72 -0.34
N GLY A 84 7.17 -19.43 0.05
CA GLY A 84 8.34 -18.69 0.49
C GLY A 84 9.30 -18.27 -0.63
N ALA A 85 8.89 -18.39 -1.90
CA ALA A 85 9.72 -17.97 -3.05
C ALA A 85 9.78 -16.44 -3.20
N MET A 86 8.74 -15.71 -2.79
CA MET A 86 8.71 -14.25 -2.83
C MET A 86 9.50 -13.67 -1.67
N LYS A 87 10.59 -12.96 -1.95
CA LYS A 87 11.46 -12.31 -0.95
C LYS A 87 11.16 -10.82 -0.79
N ASN A 88 10.64 -10.20 -1.82
CA ASN A 88 10.18 -8.81 -1.84
C ASN A 88 9.00 -8.71 -2.80
N ARG A 89 8.22 -7.64 -2.66
CA ARG A 89 7.07 -7.42 -3.53
C ARG A 89 7.49 -6.96 -4.93
N GLY A 90 8.56 -6.16 -5.01
CA GLY A 90 9.06 -5.60 -6.27
C GLY A 90 8.20 -4.52 -6.90
N GLN A 91 6.92 -4.42 -6.54
CA GLN A 91 5.99 -3.39 -7.02
C GLN A 91 5.42 -2.62 -5.84
N SER A 92 5.54 -1.28 -5.87
CA SER A 92 5.00 -0.43 -4.82
C SER A 92 3.47 -0.39 -4.87
N ILE A 93 2.84 -0.20 -3.70
CA ILE A 93 1.38 -0.07 -3.56
C ILE A 93 1.03 1.40 -3.42
N GLY A 94 0.26 1.93 -4.36
CA GLY A 94 -0.23 3.31 -4.34
C GLY A 94 -1.56 3.45 -3.63
N PHE A 95 -1.72 4.54 -2.89
CA PHE A 95 -2.98 4.95 -2.28
C PHE A 95 -3.23 6.43 -2.50
N GLN A 96 -4.47 6.78 -2.79
CA GLN A 96 -4.95 8.15 -2.80
C GLN A 96 -6.31 8.22 -2.12
N SER A 97 -6.47 9.15 -1.20
CA SER A 97 -7.74 9.39 -0.51
C SER A 97 -7.84 10.84 -0.10
N ALA A 98 -8.90 11.52 -0.50
CA ALA A 98 -9.11 12.94 -0.26
C ALA A 98 -7.87 13.76 -0.66
N ARG A 99 -7.15 14.34 0.34
CA ARG A 99 -5.94 15.13 0.12
C ARG A 99 -4.66 14.39 0.48
N GLN A 100 -4.72 13.09 0.66
CA GLN A 100 -3.57 12.27 1.02
C GLN A 100 -3.15 11.40 -0.15
N VAL A 101 -1.85 11.18 -0.25
CA VAL A 101 -1.23 10.19 -1.12
C VAL A 101 -0.25 9.36 -0.32
N ALA A 102 -0.11 8.10 -0.65
CA ALA A 102 0.93 7.24 -0.12
C ALA A 102 1.41 6.26 -1.19
N LEU A 103 2.68 5.92 -1.14
CA LEU A 103 3.30 4.84 -1.91
C LEU A 103 4.07 3.96 -0.95
N ILE A 104 3.75 2.67 -0.91
CA ILE A 104 4.35 1.70 0.01
C ILE A 104 5.22 0.75 -0.81
N GLY A 105 6.52 0.74 -0.51
CA GLY A 105 7.45 -0.27 -1.00
C GLY A 105 7.73 -1.34 0.05
N ASP A 106 8.74 -2.18 -0.20
CA ASP A 106 9.10 -3.27 0.73
C ASP A 106 9.63 -2.77 2.09
N ARG A 107 10.26 -1.61 2.12
CA ARG A 107 10.85 -1.02 3.33
C ARG A 107 10.32 0.38 3.61
N PHE A 108 10.25 1.21 2.59
CA PHE A 108 9.94 2.63 2.77
C PHE A 108 8.52 2.95 2.32
N LYS A 109 7.92 3.91 3.02
CA LYS A 109 6.66 4.51 2.65
C LYS A 109 6.83 6.00 2.42
N LEU A 110 6.46 6.45 1.23
CA LEU A 110 6.34 7.85 0.90
C LEU A 110 4.89 8.29 1.17
N TRP A 111 4.71 9.33 1.95
CA TRP A 111 3.38 9.83 2.33
C TRP A 111 3.33 11.35 2.30
N GLY A 112 2.18 11.90 1.92
CA GLY A 112 1.94 13.32 1.99
C GLY A 112 0.47 13.67 2.10
N ARG A 113 0.21 14.85 2.68
CA ARG A 113 -1.12 15.44 2.78
C ARG A 113 -1.10 16.84 2.21
N ALA A 114 -1.92 17.10 1.20
CA ALA A 114 -2.03 18.44 0.61
C ALA A 114 -2.74 19.40 1.57
N GLY A 115 -2.17 20.58 1.73
CA GLY A 115 -2.85 21.71 2.35
C GLY A 115 -3.77 22.41 1.33
N GLY A 116 -4.93 22.92 1.79
CA GLY A 116 -5.84 23.71 0.95
C GLY A 116 -6.60 22.90 -0.12
N LYS A 117 -7.08 23.60 -1.16
CA LYS A 117 -7.95 23.05 -2.22
C LYS A 117 -7.20 22.48 -3.44
N GLN A 118 -5.88 22.52 -3.47
CA GLN A 118 -5.09 22.07 -4.62
C GLN A 118 -4.85 20.57 -4.57
N VAL A 119 -5.74 19.81 -5.19
CA VAL A 119 -5.65 18.34 -5.27
C VAL A 119 -4.63 17.90 -6.34
N ASP A 120 -4.34 18.75 -7.32
CA ASP A 120 -3.52 18.40 -8.49
C ASP A 120 -2.01 18.46 -8.23
N LYS A 121 -1.57 19.18 -7.19
CA LYS A 121 -0.15 19.23 -6.81
C LYS A 121 0.18 18.15 -5.79
N LEU A 122 1.34 17.53 -5.96
CA LEU A 122 1.87 16.67 -4.90
C LEU A 122 2.11 17.52 -3.64
N PRO A 123 1.68 17.03 -2.47
CA PRO A 123 1.99 17.68 -1.19
C PRO A 123 3.49 17.59 -0.87
N THR A 124 3.92 18.27 0.17
CA THR A 124 5.23 17.97 0.79
C THR A 124 5.22 16.50 1.24
N LEU A 125 6.18 15.74 0.74
CA LEU A 125 6.27 14.31 0.97
C LEU A 125 7.21 14.01 2.14
N LYS A 126 6.81 13.09 2.99
CA LYS A 126 7.61 12.49 4.06
C LYS A 126 7.96 11.07 3.69
N LEU A 127 9.10 10.59 4.17
CA LEU A 127 9.54 9.22 4.00
C LEU A 127 9.63 8.53 5.35
N PHE A 128 9.02 7.35 5.47
CA PHE A 128 9.07 6.53 6.68
C PHE A 128 9.72 5.18 6.39
N ASP A 129 10.59 4.71 7.30
CA ASP A 129 11.20 3.37 7.26
C ASP A 129 10.30 2.40 8.04
N LEU A 130 9.38 1.73 7.35
CA LEU A 130 8.40 0.85 7.99
C LEU A 130 8.99 -0.39 8.66
N VAL A 131 10.23 -0.75 8.33
CA VAL A 131 10.94 -1.87 8.98
C VAL A 131 11.42 -1.47 10.38
N ASN A 132 11.99 -0.29 10.52
CA ASN A 132 12.55 0.20 11.78
C ASN A 132 11.57 1.08 12.58
N ASP A 133 10.65 1.75 11.89
CA ASP A 133 9.64 2.63 12.48
C ASP A 133 8.25 2.37 11.86
N PRO A 134 7.60 1.24 12.17
CA PRO A 134 6.25 0.95 11.69
C PRO A 134 5.19 1.92 12.24
N SER A 135 5.56 2.74 13.23
CA SER A 135 4.70 3.77 13.81
C SER A 135 4.78 5.11 13.09
N GLU A 136 5.63 5.25 12.08
CA GLU A 136 5.78 6.45 11.24
C GLU A 136 6.03 7.74 12.06
N LYS A 137 6.89 7.64 13.09
CA LYS A 137 7.22 8.76 13.98
C LYS A 137 8.29 9.66 13.40
N THR A 138 9.23 9.08 12.65
CA THR A 138 10.44 9.74 12.18
C THR A 138 10.43 9.88 10.66
N ASP A 139 10.42 11.14 10.19
CA ASP A 139 10.61 11.45 8.78
C ASP A 139 12.09 11.33 8.42
N VAL A 140 12.42 10.37 7.56
CA VAL A 140 13.79 10.09 7.11
C VAL A 140 14.07 10.59 5.68
N ALA A 141 13.24 11.49 5.15
CA ALA A 141 13.36 11.98 3.78
C ALA A 141 14.72 12.66 3.50
N VAL A 142 15.24 13.39 4.47
CA VAL A 142 16.54 14.08 4.35
C VAL A 142 17.71 13.10 4.31
N GLN A 143 17.59 11.95 5.00
CA GLN A 143 18.61 10.91 5.04
C GLN A 143 18.64 10.05 3.78
N HIS A 144 17.53 9.99 3.01
CA HIS A 144 17.33 9.12 1.86
C HIS A 144 16.80 9.87 0.63
N PRO A 145 17.46 10.94 0.15
CA PRO A 145 16.95 11.76 -0.95
C PRO A 145 16.76 10.98 -2.26
N GLU A 146 17.61 9.97 -2.51
CA GLU A 146 17.52 9.09 -3.69
C GLU A 146 16.26 8.21 -3.65
N VAL A 147 15.87 7.72 -2.46
CA VAL A 147 14.64 6.95 -2.26
C VAL A 147 13.42 7.85 -2.48
N VAL A 148 13.42 9.05 -1.92
CA VAL A 148 12.36 10.05 -2.13
C VAL A 148 12.21 10.36 -3.62
N ALA A 149 13.30 10.61 -4.33
CA ALA A 149 13.26 10.92 -5.76
C ALA A 149 12.70 9.74 -6.59
N ARG A 150 13.14 8.51 -6.32
CA ARG A 150 12.65 7.29 -6.96
C ARG A 150 11.15 7.09 -6.69
N MET A 151 10.75 7.04 -5.43
CA MET A 151 9.36 6.80 -5.04
C MET A 151 8.42 7.93 -5.49
N THR A 152 8.91 9.16 -5.58
CA THR A 152 8.12 10.28 -6.14
C THR A 152 7.85 10.07 -7.64
N ARG A 153 8.81 9.55 -8.42
CA ARG A 153 8.58 9.21 -9.83
C ARG A 153 7.55 8.08 -9.95
N GLU A 154 7.70 7.02 -9.17
CA GLU A 154 6.75 5.90 -9.15
C GLU A 154 5.33 6.37 -8.78
N LEU A 155 5.19 7.22 -7.75
CA LEU A 155 3.91 7.79 -7.33
C LEU A 155 3.27 8.63 -8.43
N LYS A 156 4.04 9.42 -9.18
CA LYS A 156 3.53 10.20 -10.32
C LYS A 156 3.01 9.29 -11.44
N ILE A 157 3.76 8.27 -11.80
CA ILE A 157 3.37 7.29 -12.83
C ILE A 157 2.06 6.60 -12.42
N TRP A 158 1.99 6.09 -11.20
CA TRP A 158 0.79 5.46 -10.67
C TRP A 158 -0.42 6.42 -10.68
N ARG A 159 -0.25 7.66 -10.23
CA ARG A 159 -1.34 8.65 -10.26
C ARG A 159 -1.82 8.97 -11.68
N THR A 160 -0.92 9.01 -12.65
CA THR A 160 -1.29 9.22 -14.06
C THR A 160 -2.12 8.04 -14.57
N SER A 161 -1.74 6.80 -14.26
CA SER A 161 -2.51 5.61 -14.60
C SER A 161 -3.91 5.63 -13.96
N VAL A 162 -4.01 5.92 -12.66
CA VAL A 162 -5.31 6.05 -11.97
C VAL A 162 -6.20 7.12 -12.62
N GLN A 163 -5.63 8.25 -13.04
CA GLN A 163 -6.38 9.30 -13.74
C GLN A 163 -6.83 8.87 -15.13
N ALA A 164 -6.05 8.08 -15.84
CA ALA A 164 -6.45 7.49 -17.12
C ALA A 164 -7.63 6.53 -16.94
N SER A 165 -7.52 5.62 -15.97
CA SER A 165 -8.59 4.71 -15.57
C SER A 165 -9.90 5.43 -15.22
N ASP A 166 -9.82 6.51 -14.43
CA ASP A 166 -10.99 7.31 -14.01
C ASP A 166 -11.70 7.97 -15.21
N ARG A 167 -10.98 8.23 -16.29
CA ARG A 167 -11.53 8.73 -17.57
C ARG A 167 -11.98 7.62 -18.51
N GLY A 168 -11.66 6.36 -18.24
CA GLY A 168 -11.92 5.24 -19.12
C GLY A 168 -10.94 5.13 -20.30
N ASP A 169 -9.72 5.62 -20.12
CA ASP A 169 -8.68 5.65 -21.16
C ASP A 169 -7.77 4.39 -21.14
N ASP A 170 -8.05 3.37 -20.29
CA ASP A 170 -7.29 2.13 -20.11
C ASP A 170 -8.08 0.85 -20.45
#